data_202b6b2f1d66e3b792d5f1994d542014
#
_entry.id   202b6b2f1d66e3b792d5f1994d542014
#
_cell.length_a   1.000
_cell.length_b   1.000
_cell.length_c   1.000
_cell.angle_alpha   90.00
_cell.angle_beta   90.00
_cell.angle_gamma   90.00
#
_symmetry.space_group_name_H-M   'P 1'
#
loop_
_entity.id
_entity.type
_entity.pdbx_description
1 polymer ?
#
loop_
_entity_poly.entity_id
_entity_poly.type
_entity_poly.pdbx_seq_one_letter_code
_entity_poly.pdbx_strand_id
1 'polypeptide(L)'
;MSRMAIFALGIMPYISSSIIVQLLTGVSDYFKNLKAQGETGRAKITQITRYGTVLLATIQGYGLSVGLESSENLVINPGIFFKVTTVTTIVAGTIFLMWLGEQITQRGIGNGISLIIFSGIVAEIPRALVTTFELGRTGAISSTMIIFIFILLIATIMFIEIGRASCRERV
;
A
#
# COMPACT_ATOMS: atom_id res chain seq x y z
N MET A 1 -6.77 -14.53 -15.93
CA MET A 1 -7.93 -14.19 -15.07
C MET A 1 -7.37 -13.58 -13.79
N SER A 2 -7.37 -12.27 -13.68
CA SER A 2 -7.02 -11.61 -12.42
C SER A 2 -8.16 -11.86 -11.43
N ARG A 3 -7.88 -12.67 -10.42
CA ARG A 3 -8.83 -12.91 -9.32
C ARG A 3 -9.02 -11.58 -8.59
N MET A 4 -10.24 -11.10 -8.48
CA MET A 4 -10.57 -10.00 -7.58
C MET A 4 -10.23 -10.44 -6.16
N ALA A 5 -9.10 -9.99 -5.66
CA ALA A 5 -8.69 -10.29 -4.31
C ALA A 5 -9.38 -9.32 -3.34
N ILE A 6 -9.84 -9.82 -2.19
CA ILE A 6 -10.40 -9.02 -1.09
C ILE A 6 -9.44 -7.88 -0.69
N PHE A 7 -8.14 -8.11 -0.89
CA PHE A 7 -7.07 -7.16 -0.62
C PHE A 7 -6.58 -6.40 -1.86
N ALA A 8 -7.43 -6.22 -2.89
CA ALA A 8 -7.03 -5.59 -4.15
C ALA A 8 -6.49 -4.16 -3.98
N LEU A 9 -7.07 -3.36 -3.10
CA LEU A 9 -6.54 -2.05 -2.73
C LEU A 9 -5.34 -2.14 -1.78
N GLY A 10 -5.13 -3.28 -1.13
CA GLY A 10 -4.06 -3.44 -0.14
C GLY A 10 -4.12 -2.38 0.96
N ILE A 11 -2.97 -1.79 1.26
CA ILE A 11 -2.81 -0.78 2.31
C ILE A 11 -2.74 0.66 1.75
N MET A 12 -2.92 0.84 0.43
CA MET A 12 -2.79 2.14 -0.26
C MET A 12 -3.73 3.23 0.32
N PRO A 13 -5.03 2.98 0.61
CA PRO A 13 -5.89 4.01 1.19
C PRO A 13 -5.39 4.49 2.56
N TYR A 14 -4.81 3.60 3.35
CA TYR A 14 -4.23 3.95 4.64
C TYR A 14 -2.99 4.84 4.50
N ILE A 15 -2.10 4.53 3.57
CA ILE A 15 -0.90 5.33 3.31
C ILE A 15 -1.31 6.74 2.87
N SER A 16 -2.24 6.85 1.94
CA SER A 16 -2.75 8.14 1.46
C SER A 16 -3.37 8.96 2.58
N SER A 17 -4.21 8.36 3.42
CA SER A 17 -4.81 9.01 4.58
C SER A 17 -3.74 9.47 5.59
N SER A 18 -2.74 8.62 5.87
CA SER A 18 -1.64 8.92 6.78
C SER A 18 -0.80 10.10 6.29
N ILE A 19 -0.50 10.16 5.00
CA ILE A 19 0.24 11.28 4.39
C ILE A 19 -0.57 12.58 4.49
N ILE A 20 -1.87 12.53 4.16
CA ILE A 20 -2.75 13.71 4.27
C ILE A 20 -2.77 14.24 5.70
N VAL A 21 -2.95 13.36 6.69
CA VAL A 21 -2.97 13.76 8.10
C VAL A 21 -1.61 14.31 8.55
N GLN A 22 -0.49 13.73 8.08
CA GLN A 22 0.85 14.26 8.35
C GLN A 22 1.07 15.64 7.76
N LEU A 23 0.60 15.89 6.55
CA LEU A 23 0.63 17.23 5.95
C LEU A 23 -0.24 18.22 6.73
N LEU A 24 -1.42 17.81 7.16
CA LEU A 24 -2.29 18.65 8.01
C LEU A 24 -1.63 18.99 9.35
N THR A 25 -0.83 18.09 9.93
CA THR A 25 -0.04 18.40 11.14
C THR A 25 1.05 19.45 10.90
N GLY A 26 1.50 19.63 9.66
CA GLY A 26 2.45 20.69 9.27
C GLY A 26 1.80 22.05 9.04
N VAL A 27 0.56 22.08 8.53
CA VAL A 27 -0.11 23.30 8.07
C VAL A 27 -1.09 23.84 9.11
N SER A 28 -1.84 22.99 9.81
CA SER A 28 -2.88 23.39 10.75
C SER A 28 -2.36 23.44 12.19
N ASP A 29 -2.54 24.60 12.85
CA ASP A 29 -2.14 24.79 14.24
C ASP A 29 -2.93 23.89 15.20
N TYR A 30 -4.15 23.51 14.86
CA TYR A 30 -4.93 22.53 15.62
C TYR A 30 -4.23 21.18 15.70
N PHE A 31 -3.74 20.65 14.56
CA PHE A 31 -3.03 19.38 14.51
C PHE A 31 -1.62 19.47 15.11
N LYS A 32 -0.96 20.63 15.02
CA LYS A 32 0.32 20.87 15.71
C LYS A 32 0.14 20.78 17.23
N ASN A 33 -0.87 21.45 17.77
CA ASN A 33 -1.18 21.43 19.19
C ASN A 33 -1.59 20.02 19.65
N LEU A 34 -2.32 19.28 18.82
CA LEU A 34 -2.69 17.90 19.10
C LEU A 34 -1.44 17.00 19.17
N LYS A 35 -0.49 17.19 18.26
CA LYS A 35 0.79 16.45 18.27
C LYS A 35 1.65 16.80 19.49
N ALA A 36 1.60 18.04 19.97
CA ALA A 36 2.31 18.51 21.17
C ALA A 36 1.77 17.91 22.48
N GLN A 37 0.53 17.39 22.48
CA GLN A 37 -0.09 16.72 23.64
C GLN A 37 0.48 15.31 23.94
N GLY A 38 1.50 14.87 23.20
CA GLY A 38 2.16 13.58 23.43
C GLY A 38 1.30 12.38 23.00
N GLU A 39 1.20 11.36 23.85
CA GLU A 39 0.56 10.07 23.49
C GLU A 39 -0.96 10.20 23.24
N THR A 40 -1.66 11.01 24.04
CA THR A 40 -3.09 11.26 23.85
C THR A 40 -3.39 11.95 22.52
N GLY A 41 -2.54 12.88 22.11
CA GLY A 41 -2.65 13.54 20.83
C GLY A 41 -2.37 12.58 19.65
N ARG A 42 -1.36 11.72 19.78
CA ARG A 42 -1.06 10.67 18.79
C ARG A 42 -2.22 9.70 18.61
N ALA A 43 -2.87 9.28 19.69
CA ALA A 43 -4.04 8.40 19.61
C ALA A 43 -5.18 9.04 18.80
N LYS A 44 -5.46 10.33 19.01
CA LYS A 44 -6.48 11.08 18.25
C LYS A 44 -6.09 11.22 16.76
N ILE A 45 -4.83 11.50 16.47
CA ILE A 45 -4.32 11.57 15.08
C ILE A 45 -4.50 10.22 14.38
N THR A 46 -4.19 9.12 15.07
CA THR A 46 -4.39 7.75 14.54
C THR A 46 -5.88 7.47 14.28
N GLN A 47 -6.78 7.88 15.17
CA GLN A 47 -8.22 7.74 14.93
C GLN A 47 -8.69 8.51 13.70
N ILE A 48 -8.26 9.76 13.52
CA ILE A 48 -8.59 10.56 12.34
C ILE A 48 -8.06 9.89 11.07
N THR A 49 -6.85 9.34 11.11
CA THR A 49 -6.26 8.58 9.99
C THR A 49 -7.12 7.36 9.65
N ARG A 50 -7.62 6.62 10.64
CA ARG A 50 -8.51 5.46 10.40
C ARG A 50 -9.81 5.86 9.71
N TYR A 51 -10.49 6.91 10.19
CA TYR A 51 -11.71 7.41 9.54
C TYR A 51 -11.44 7.90 8.11
N GLY A 52 -10.34 8.64 7.91
CA GLY A 52 -9.90 9.04 6.57
C GLY A 52 -9.62 7.87 5.65
N THR A 53 -9.03 6.78 6.18
CA THR A 53 -8.79 5.54 5.43
C THR A 53 -10.09 4.89 4.96
N VAL A 54 -11.09 4.78 5.83
CA VAL A 54 -12.40 4.19 5.48
C VAL A 54 -13.07 5.01 4.39
N LEU A 55 -13.06 6.33 4.51
CA LEU A 55 -13.63 7.24 3.52
C LEU A 55 -12.92 7.10 2.16
N LEU A 56 -11.59 7.14 2.14
CA LEU A 56 -10.81 6.98 0.91
C LEU A 56 -10.98 5.59 0.30
N ALA A 57 -10.99 4.53 1.11
CA ALA A 57 -11.23 3.17 0.63
C ALA A 57 -12.62 3.02 0.00
N THR A 58 -13.63 3.69 0.55
CA THR A 58 -15.00 3.67 -0.02
C THR A 58 -15.03 4.36 -1.38
N ILE A 59 -14.42 5.54 -1.51
CA ILE A 59 -14.35 6.28 -2.78
C ILE A 59 -13.58 5.47 -3.84
N GLN A 60 -12.41 4.95 -3.48
CA GLN A 60 -11.57 4.16 -4.37
C GLN A 60 -12.26 2.83 -4.75
N GLY A 61 -12.90 2.16 -3.79
CA GLY A 61 -13.66 0.93 -4.02
C GLY A 61 -14.84 1.15 -4.96
N TYR A 62 -15.53 2.28 -4.83
CA TYR A 62 -16.58 2.65 -5.76
C TYR A 62 -16.03 2.89 -7.17
N GLY A 63 -14.94 3.64 -7.31
CA GLY A 63 -14.28 3.85 -8.60
C GLY A 63 -13.86 2.55 -9.28
N LEU A 64 -13.28 1.61 -8.50
CA LEU A 64 -12.96 0.27 -9.01
C LEU A 64 -14.19 -0.52 -9.44
N SER A 65 -15.27 -0.48 -8.68
CA SER A 65 -16.50 -1.21 -9.02
C SER A 65 -17.12 -0.72 -10.32
N VAL A 66 -17.11 0.60 -10.57
CA VAL A 66 -17.56 1.20 -11.82
C VAL A 66 -16.62 0.84 -12.98
N GLY A 67 -15.31 0.89 -12.75
CA GLY A 67 -14.31 0.50 -13.76
C GLY A 67 -14.40 -0.98 -14.17
N LEU A 68 -14.70 -1.87 -13.24
CA LEU A 68 -14.92 -3.29 -13.53
C LEU A 68 -16.24 -3.53 -14.28
N GLU A 69 -17.29 -2.79 -13.98
CA GLU A 69 -18.58 -2.89 -14.68
C GLU A 69 -18.48 -2.40 -16.12
N SER A 70 -17.64 -1.40 -16.40
CA SER A 70 -17.41 -0.89 -17.76
C SER A 70 -16.58 -1.84 -18.64
N SER A 71 -15.92 -2.83 -18.04
CA SER A 71 -15.15 -3.82 -18.78
C SER A 71 -16.04 -4.99 -19.18
N GLU A 72 -16.27 -5.13 -20.48
CA GLU A 72 -17.09 -6.22 -21.05
C GLU A 72 -16.54 -7.59 -20.62
N ASN A 73 -17.41 -8.49 -20.17
CA ASN A 73 -17.14 -9.88 -19.75
C ASN A 73 -16.47 -10.10 -18.39
N LEU A 74 -16.28 -9.09 -17.55
CA LEU A 74 -15.74 -9.29 -16.21
C LEU A 74 -16.82 -9.51 -15.14
N VAL A 75 -18.00 -8.94 -15.32
CA VAL A 75 -19.10 -8.99 -14.36
C VAL A 75 -20.28 -9.74 -14.98
N ILE A 76 -20.69 -10.85 -14.34
CA ILE A 76 -21.80 -11.68 -14.81
C ILE A 76 -23.15 -10.96 -14.63
N ASN A 77 -23.32 -10.27 -13.50
CA ASN A 77 -24.53 -9.51 -13.19
C ASN A 77 -24.16 -8.08 -12.78
N PRO A 78 -24.05 -7.11 -13.72
CA PRO A 78 -23.83 -5.72 -13.40
C PRO A 78 -25.04 -5.14 -12.65
N GLY A 79 -24.80 -4.30 -11.65
CA GLY A 79 -25.87 -3.64 -10.92
C GLY A 79 -25.46 -3.08 -9.55
N ILE A 80 -26.41 -2.44 -8.88
CA ILE A 80 -26.20 -1.82 -7.57
C ILE A 80 -25.72 -2.83 -6.55
N PHE A 81 -26.24 -4.04 -6.58
CA PHE A 81 -25.86 -5.12 -5.65
C PHE A 81 -24.36 -5.48 -5.79
N PHE A 82 -23.86 -5.59 -7.02
CA PHE A 82 -22.45 -5.83 -7.28
C PHE A 82 -21.58 -4.70 -6.73
N LYS A 83 -21.95 -3.43 -6.96
CA LYS A 83 -21.22 -2.26 -6.46
C LYS A 83 -21.14 -2.26 -4.93
N VAL A 84 -22.27 -2.43 -4.27
CA VAL A 84 -22.33 -2.45 -2.79
C VAL A 84 -21.49 -3.60 -2.22
N THR A 85 -21.63 -4.80 -2.75
CA THR A 85 -20.87 -5.97 -2.28
C THR A 85 -19.37 -5.76 -2.49
N THR A 86 -18.95 -5.29 -3.67
CA THR A 86 -17.55 -5.03 -3.99
C THR A 86 -16.94 -3.97 -3.07
N VAL A 87 -17.61 -2.83 -2.90
CA VAL A 87 -17.13 -1.75 -2.01
C VAL A 87 -17.02 -2.24 -0.58
N THR A 88 -18.05 -2.92 -0.06
CA THR A 88 -18.06 -3.44 1.31
C THR A 88 -16.93 -4.44 1.53
N THR A 89 -16.70 -5.35 0.59
CA THR A 89 -15.63 -6.35 0.68
C THR A 89 -14.25 -5.72 0.68
N ILE A 90 -14.00 -4.74 -0.20
CA ILE A 90 -12.72 -4.04 -0.30
C ILE A 90 -12.45 -3.21 0.97
N VAL A 91 -13.46 -2.49 1.45
CA VAL A 91 -13.35 -1.69 2.69
C VAL A 91 -13.08 -2.60 3.89
N ALA A 92 -13.78 -3.71 4.01
CA ALA A 92 -13.55 -4.70 5.07
C ALA A 92 -12.13 -5.26 5.02
N GLY A 93 -11.63 -5.61 3.83
CA GLY A 93 -10.24 -6.07 3.64
C GLY A 93 -9.21 -5.02 4.05
N THR A 94 -9.43 -3.75 3.69
CA THR A 94 -8.54 -2.64 4.07
C THR A 94 -8.53 -2.40 5.59
N ILE A 95 -9.69 -2.44 6.24
CA ILE A 95 -9.80 -2.30 7.70
C ILE A 95 -9.09 -3.45 8.40
N PHE A 96 -9.23 -4.68 7.90
CA PHE A 96 -8.57 -5.84 8.45
C PHE A 96 -7.04 -5.71 8.36
N LEU A 97 -6.50 -5.31 7.20
CA LEU A 97 -5.06 -5.08 7.04
C LEU A 97 -4.53 -3.97 7.95
N MET A 98 -5.29 -2.90 8.11
CA MET A 98 -4.94 -1.81 9.03
C MET A 98 -4.88 -2.30 10.47
N TRP A 99 -5.88 -3.04 10.93
CA TRP A 99 -5.91 -3.64 12.26
C TRP A 99 -4.73 -4.60 12.47
N LEU A 100 -4.43 -5.43 11.48
CA LEU A 100 -3.28 -6.36 11.53
C LEU A 100 -1.96 -5.59 11.65
N GLY A 101 -1.77 -4.52 10.87
CA GLY A 101 -0.58 -3.67 10.94
C GLY A 101 -0.39 -3.02 12.30
N GLU A 102 -1.48 -2.60 12.93
CA GLU A 102 -1.45 -2.06 14.30
C GLU A 102 -1.11 -3.11 15.34
N GLN A 103 -1.64 -4.32 15.23
CA GLN A 103 -1.29 -5.43 16.13
C GLN A 103 0.20 -5.77 16.06
N ILE A 104 0.78 -5.79 14.86
CA ILE A 104 2.22 -6.04 14.67
C ILE A 104 3.04 -4.92 15.32
N THR A 105 2.62 -3.67 15.14
CA THR A 105 3.31 -2.50 15.74
C THR A 105 3.26 -2.53 17.26
N GLN A 106 2.12 -2.87 17.84
CA GLN A 106 1.94 -2.95 19.30
C GLN A 106 2.76 -4.08 19.95
N ARG A 107 3.04 -5.14 19.22
CA ARG A 107 3.87 -6.27 19.69
C ARG A 107 5.37 -6.04 19.56
N GLY A 108 5.81 -4.85 19.14
CA GLY A 108 7.21 -4.43 19.19
C GLY A 108 8.09 -4.92 18.04
N ILE A 109 7.53 -5.41 16.94
CA ILE A 109 8.28 -5.87 15.75
C ILE A 109 8.59 -4.69 14.79
N GLY A 110 8.52 -3.45 15.26
CA GLY A 110 8.74 -2.26 14.46
C GLY A 110 7.43 -1.70 13.87
N ASN A 111 7.50 -1.01 12.73
CA ASN A 111 6.30 -0.48 12.06
C ASN A 111 5.60 -1.58 11.26
N GLY A 112 4.50 -2.13 11.79
CA GLY A 112 3.75 -3.23 11.19
C GLY A 112 3.20 -2.93 9.80
N ILE A 113 2.85 -1.67 9.53
CA ILE A 113 2.36 -1.24 8.23
C ILE A 113 3.46 -1.33 7.17
N SER A 114 4.67 -0.86 7.51
CA SER A 114 5.84 -0.98 6.63
C SER A 114 6.18 -2.44 6.34
N LEU A 115 5.99 -3.32 7.32
CA LEU A 115 6.24 -4.75 7.17
C LEU A 115 5.23 -5.41 6.23
N ILE A 116 3.95 -5.01 6.29
CA ILE A 116 2.91 -5.51 5.36
C ILE A 116 3.20 -5.03 3.93
N ILE A 117 3.61 -3.76 3.74
CA ILE A 117 4.00 -3.23 2.43
C ILE A 117 5.20 -4.00 1.88
N PHE A 118 6.22 -4.21 2.70
CA PHE A 118 7.41 -4.97 2.33
C PHE A 118 7.05 -6.41 1.91
N SER A 119 6.20 -7.08 2.68
CA SER A 119 5.71 -8.43 2.35
C SER A 119 4.99 -8.47 0.99
N GLY A 120 4.15 -7.46 0.70
CA GLY A 120 3.47 -7.33 -0.58
C GLY A 120 4.44 -7.18 -1.76
N ILE A 121 5.46 -6.33 -1.60
CA ILE A 121 6.49 -6.12 -2.63
C ILE A 121 7.30 -7.41 -2.86
N VAL A 122 7.73 -8.08 -1.78
CA VAL A 122 8.50 -9.32 -1.86
C VAL A 122 7.70 -10.44 -2.52
N ALA A 123 6.41 -10.52 -2.26
CA ALA A 123 5.52 -11.53 -2.87
C ALA A 123 5.41 -11.37 -4.41
N GLU A 124 5.55 -10.16 -4.94
CA GLU A 124 5.50 -9.90 -6.40
C GLU A 124 6.86 -10.13 -7.10
N ILE A 125 7.97 -10.12 -6.38
CA ILE A 125 9.32 -10.28 -6.95
C ILE A 125 9.47 -11.59 -7.76
N PRO A 126 9.09 -12.78 -7.26
CA PRO A 126 9.24 -14.01 -8.03
C PRO A 126 8.47 -13.98 -9.36
N ARG A 127 7.28 -13.41 -9.34
CA ARG A 127 6.45 -13.27 -10.54
C ARG A 127 7.05 -12.29 -11.54
N ALA A 128 7.54 -11.17 -11.07
CA ALA A 128 8.22 -10.17 -11.91
C ALA A 128 9.47 -10.77 -12.56
N LEU A 129 10.26 -11.54 -11.82
CA LEU A 129 11.46 -12.22 -12.35
C LEU A 129 11.10 -13.22 -13.46
N VAL A 130 10.10 -14.08 -13.25
CA VAL A 130 9.65 -15.05 -14.25
C VAL A 130 9.17 -14.32 -15.51
N THR A 131 8.34 -13.29 -15.37
CA THR A 131 7.83 -12.52 -16.51
C THR A 131 8.96 -11.83 -17.27
N THR A 132 9.94 -11.24 -16.58
CA THR A 132 11.10 -10.58 -17.19
C THR A 132 11.96 -11.58 -17.96
N PHE A 133 12.12 -12.80 -17.41
CA PHE A 133 12.87 -13.87 -18.06
C PHE A 133 12.16 -14.40 -19.33
N GLU A 134 10.85 -14.53 -19.27
CA GLU A 134 10.03 -14.91 -20.44
C GLU A 134 10.10 -13.85 -21.55
N LEU A 135 10.01 -12.56 -21.20
CA LEU A 135 10.16 -11.46 -22.15
C LEU A 135 11.56 -11.46 -22.81
N GLY A 136 12.59 -11.84 -22.06
CA GLY A 136 13.95 -12.01 -22.61
C GLY A 136 14.06 -13.16 -23.58
N ARG A 137 13.38 -14.30 -23.31
CA ARG A 137 13.35 -15.47 -24.23
C ARG A 137 12.57 -15.20 -25.51
N THR A 138 11.50 -14.43 -25.43
CA THR A 138 10.67 -14.08 -26.61
C THR A 138 11.27 -12.99 -27.48
N GLY A 139 12.45 -12.43 -27.10
CA GLY A 139 13.11 -11.35 -27.86
C GLY A 139 12.40 -9.99 -27.78
N ALA A 140 11.36 -9.87 -26.96
CA ALA A 140 10.65 -8.60 -26.78
C ALA A 140 11.49 -7.55 -26.03
N ILE A 141 12.47 -8.00 -25.25
CA ILE A 141 13.44 -7.13 -24.57
C ILE A 141 14.85 -7.61 -24.90
N SER A 142 15.73 -6.69 -25.30
CA SER A 142 17.13 -6.98 -25.53
C SER A 142 17.80 -7.54 -24.27
N SER A 143 18.60 -8.59 -24.42
CA SER A 143 19.37 -9.19 -23.31
C SER A 143 20.19 -8.15 -22.53
N THR A 144 20.68 -7.12 -23.22
CA THR A 144 21.41 -5.98 -22.62
C THR A 144 20.54 -5.18 -21.66
N MET A 145 19.26 -4.96 -22.00
CA MET A 145 18.30 -4.25 -21.13
C MET A 145 18.03 -5.01 -19.84
N ILE A 146 17.92 -6.34 -19.91
CA ILE A 146 17.69 -7.19 -18.72
C ILE A 146 18.88 -7.08 -17.76
N ILE A 147 20.11 -7.16 -18.27
CA ILE A 147 21.32 -7.00 -17.47
C ILE A 147 21.36 -5.62 -16.82
N PHE A 148 21.01 -4.56 -17.56
CA PHE A 148 20.97 -3.20 -17.03
C PHE A 148 19.96 -3.04 -15.90
N ILE A 149 18.76 -3.62 -16.03
CA ILE A 149 17.72 -3.62 -14.98
C ILE A 149 18.22 -4.34 -13.72
N PHE A 150 18.86 -5.50 -13.85
CA PHE A 150 19.44 -6.23 -12.74
C PHE A 150 20.56 -5.45 -12.02
N ILE A 151 21.45 -4.83 -12.77
CA ILE A 151 22.51 -3.98 -12.21
C ILE A 151 21.90 -2.80 -11.43
N LEU A 152 20.91 -2.14 -12.00
CA LEU A 152 20.22 -1.02 -11.36
C LEU A 152 19.49 -1.43 -10.07
N LEU A 153 18.89 -2.61 -10.07
CA LEU A 153 18.23 -3.17 -8.90
C LEU A 153 19.22 -3.49 -7.77
N ILE A 154 20.34 -4.13 -8.11
CA ILE A 154 21.41 -4.41 -7.13
C ILE A 154 22.03 -3.11 -6.61
N ALA A 155 22.30 -2.14 -7.48
CA ALA A 155 22.82 -0.83 -7.09
C ALA A 155 21.88 -0.09 -6.14
N THR A 156 20.57 -0.16 -6.37
CA THR A 156 19.55 0.46 -5.50
C THR A 156 19.53 -0.20 -4.11
N ILE A 157 19.59 -1.52 -4.05
CA ILE A 157 19.65 -2.28 -2.78
C ILE A 157 20.92 -1.91 -2.02
N MET A 158 22.07 -1.91 -2.68
CA MET A 158 23.37 -1.52 -2.07
C MET A 158 23.35 -0.09 -1.56
N PHE A 159 22.77 0.84 -2.31
CA PHE A 159 22.65 2.25 -1.89
C PHE A 159 21.79 2.41 -0.64
N ILE A 160 20.69 1.68 -0.53
CA ILE A 160 19.82 1.67 0.67
C ILE A 160 20.56 1.09 1.87
N GLU A 161 21.32 -0.01 1.70
CA GLU A 161 22.10 -0.63 2.76
C GLU A 161 23.21 0.31 3.26
N ILE A 162 23.96 0.96 2.36
CA ILE A 162 25.01 1.92 2.72
C ILE A 162 24.40 3.14 3.43
N GLY A 163 23.24 3.64 2.97
CA GLY A 163 22.52 4.73 3.64
C GLY A 163 22.09 4.37 5.06
N ARG A 164 21.65 3.13 5.31
CA ARG A 164 21.30 2.64 6.65
C ARG A 164 22.53 2.49 7.55
N ALA A 165 23.65 2.00 7.03
CA ALA A 165 24.89 1.86 7.77
C ALA A 165 25.41 3.23 8.24
N SER A 166 25.42 4.24 7.37
CA SER A 166 25.82 5.61 7.71
C SER A 166 24.94 6.29 8.75
N CYS A 167 23.62 6.00 8.78
CA CYS A 167 22.73 6.51 9.82
C CYS A 167 22.94 5.85 11.18
N ARG A 168 23.44 4.61 11.21
CA ARG A 168 23.66 3.85 12.45
C ARG A 168 24.94 4.28 13.19
N GLU A 169 25.92 4.82 12.47
CA GLU A 169 27.17 5.33 13.09
C GLU A 169 27.04 6.74 13.70
N ARG A 170 25.90 7.43 13.48
CA ARG A 170 25.66 8.78 14.01
C ARG A 170 24.78 8.83 15.27
N VAL A 171 24.47 7.71 15.89
CA VAL A 171 23.80 7.56 17.19
C VAL A 171 24.72 6.82 18.14
#